data_a338bcd3316122e587d42bfbf7704b46
#
_entry.id   a338bcd3316122e587d42bfbf7704b46
#
_cell.length_a   1.000
_cell.length_b   1.000
_cell.length_c   1.000
_cell.angle_alpha   90.00
_cell.angle_beta   90.00
_cell.angle_gamma   90.00
#
_symmetry.space_group_name_H-M   'P 1'
#
loop_
_entity.id
_entity.type
_entity.pdbx_description
1 polymer ?
#
loop_
_entity_poly.entity_id
_entity_poly.type
_entity_poly.pdbx_seq_one_letter_code
_entity_poly.pdbx_strand_id
1 'polypeptide(L)'
;MIFSDFISAFRFRKEFDLNTLKLMVPFAAVGAIVGASTFSFFSEDYLKFILGIMGFLFSFHYFFLKKDADKPAKKNFMKGAICSSIAGFTSFCAHSGGTPTSIYLLPLRLRKEIYVGTRIMFFTCINLVKLPFYIHLSMVNSSSLIHSLALLPLSVFGIFVGYKLLKVIKENVFYNAIYTLILVASAKLIIDFFYALWFRVKQIALVGLSIVSLNYRT
;
A
#
# COMPACT_ATOMS: atom_id res chain seq x y z
N MET A 1 8.16 11.92 0.22
CA MET A 1 8.28 10.43 0.20
C MET A 1 9.72 10.00 -0.09
N ILE A 2 10.31 10.32 -1.25
CA ILE A 2 11.65 9.82 -1.64
C ILE A 2 12.74 10.10 -0.61
N PHE A 3 12.83 11.33 -0.07
CA PHE A 3 13.81 11.65 0.97
C PHE A 3 13.66 10.80 2.24
N SER A 4 12.41 10.62 2.70
CA SER A 4 12.10 9.77 3.85
C SER A 4 12.47 8.31 3.59
N ASP A 5 12.24 7.84 2.34
CA ASP A 5 12.58 6.48 1.92
C ASP A 5 14.09 6.26 1.95
N PHE A 6 14.89 7.22 1.46
CA PHE A 6 16.36 7.14 1.52
C PHE A 6 16.88 7.11 2.95
N ILE A 7 16.36 7.97 3.84
CA ILE A 7 16.78 7.97 5.25
C ILE A 7 16.42 6.63 5.91
N SER A 8 15.21 6.13 5.65
CA SER A 8 14.79 4.82 6.15
C SER A 8 15.64 3.69 5.59
N ALA A 9 15.90 3.69 4.28
CA ALA A 9 16.73 2.69 3.61
C ALA A 9 18.18 2.70 4.17
N PHE A 10 18.74 3.87 4.38
CA PHE A 10 20.07 3.98 5.00
C PHE A 10 20.09 3.41 6.41
N ARG A 11 19.03 3.64 7.20
CA ARG A 11 18.91 3.13 8.57
C ARG A 11 18.81 1.60 8.61
N PHE A 12 18.09 1.00 7.66
CA PHE A 12 17.83 -0.44 7.57
C PHE A 12 18.75 -1.17 6.57
N ARG A 13 19.83 -0.53 6.08
CA ARG A 13 20.72 -1.06 5.02
C ARG A 13 21.37 -2.42 5.31
N LYS A 14 21.39 -2.84 6.58
CA LYS A 14 21.93 -4.14 7.01
C LYS A 14 20.84 -5.13 7.44
N GLU A 15 19.60 -4.71 7.44
CA GLU A 15 18.47 -5.45 8.03
C GLU A 15 17.41 -5.74 6.95
N PHE A 16 17.76 -6.45 5.87
CA PHE A 16 16.82 -6.84 4.82
C PHE A 16 17.17 -8.19 4.19
N ASP A 17 16.19 -8.83 3.58
CA ASP A 17 16.36 -10.10 2.86
C ASP A 17 16.55 -9.83 1.36
N LEU A 18 17.80 -9.86 0.92
CA LEU A 18 18.18 -9.62 -0.47
C LEU A 18 17.53 -10.61 -1.45
N ASN A 19 17.39 -11.89 -1.06
CA ASN A 19 16.81 -12.91 -1.92
C ASN A 19 15.33 -12.62 -2.19
N THR A 20 14.60 -12.19 -1.17
CA THR A 20 13.21 -11.75 -1.33
C THR A 20 13.12 -10.49 -2.17
N LEU A 21 14.02 -9.51 -1.99
CA LEU A 21 14.04 -8.29 -2.81
C LEU A 21 14.33 -8.57 -4.29
N LYS A 22 15.32 -9.43 -4.58
CA LYS A 22 15.64 -9.84 -5.97
C LYS A 22 14.45 -10.46 -6.68
N LEU A 23 13.59 -11.15 -5.95
CA LEU A 23 12.35 -11.66 -6.49
C LEU A 23 11.30 -10.54 -6.67
N MET A 24 11.08 -9.74 -5.65
CA MET A 24 9.94 -8.83 -5.59
C MET A 24 10.12 -7.60 -6.50
N VAL A 25 11.30 -6.99 -6.52
CA VAL A 25 11.54 -5.69 -7.18
C VAL A 25 11.31 -5.75 -8.70
N PRO A 26 11.82 -6.73 -9.46
CA PRO A 26 11.59 -6.80 -10.91
C PRO A 26 10.10 -6.90 -11.27
N PHE A 27 9.37 -7.77 -10.59
CA PHE A 27 7.93 -7.95 -10.84
C PHE A 27 7.11 -6.73 -10.44
N ALA A 28 7.49 -6.07 -9.36
CA ALA A 28 6.82 -4.83 -8.95
C ALA A 28 7.17 -3.67 -9.90
N ALA A 29 8.38 -3.62 -10.45
CA ALA A 29 8.72 -2.63 -11.48
C ALA A 29 7.86 -2.81 -12.74
N VAL A 30 7.68 -4.05 -13.21
CA VAL A 30 6.75 -4.36 -14.32
C VAL A 30 5.33 -3.92 -13.96
N GLY A 31 4.84 -4.26 -12.76
CA GLY A 31 3.52 -3.83 -12.29
C GLY A 31 3.37 -2.31 -12.26
N ALA A 32 4.39 -1.57 -11.80
CA ALA A 32 4.38 -0.12 -11.77
C ALA A 32 4.37 0.51 -13.17
N ILE A 33 5.11 -0.07 -14.13
CA ILE A 33 5.12 0.38 -15.54
C ILE A 33 3.74 0.17 -16.17
N VAL A 34 3.13 -1.01 -15.98
CA VAL A 34 1.76 -1.29 -16.42
C VAL A 34 0.78 -0.31 -15.76
N GLY A 35 0.94 -0.05 -14.46
CA GLY A 35 0.15 0.97 -13.75
C GLY A 35 0.29 2.36 -14.38
N ALA A 36 1.51 2.78 -14.72
CA ALA A 36 1.77 4.06 -15.36
C ALA A 36 1.08 4.20 -16.74
N SER A 37 0.99 3.10 -17.48
CA SER A 37 0.37 3.09 -18.82
C SER A 37 -1.16 3.01 -18.76
N THR A 38 -1.73 2.54 -17.65
CA THR A 38 -3.16 2.21 -17.56
C THR A 38 -3.90 2.96 -16.45
N PHE A 39 -3.21 3.79 -15.64
CA PHE A 39 -3.82 4.43 -14.46
C PHE A 39 -5.07 5.25 -14.78
N SER A 40 -5.15 5.88 -15.96
CA SER A 40 -6.29 6.68 -16.40
C SER A 40 -7.57 5.87 -16.66
N PHE A 41 -7.44 4.56 -16.87
CA PHE A 41 -8.58 3.66 -17.09
C PHE A 41 -9.18 3.11 -15.79
N PHE A 42 -8.45 3.19 -14.69
CA PHE A 42 -8.87 2.62 -13.41
C PHE A 42 -9.30 3.73 -12.43
N SER A 43 -10.49 3.60 -11.91
CA SER A 43 -10.93 4.43 -10.78
C SER A 43 -10.18 4.03 -9.50
N GLU A 44 -9.63 5.02 -8.81
CA GLU A 44 -8.92 4.82 -7.54
C GLU A 44 -9.81 4.14 -6.48
N ASP A 45 -11.11 4.46 -6.48
CA ASP A 45 -12.08 3.89 -5.53
C ASP A 45 -12.25 2.38 -5.72
N TYR A 46 -12.36 1.91 -6.98
CA TYR A 46 -12.47 0.46 -7.25
C TYR A 46 -11.19 -0.30 -6.88
N LEU A 47 -10.03 0.29 -7.15
CA LEU A 47 -8.74 -0.32 -6.76
C LEU A 47 -8.63 -0.42 -5.24
N LYS A 48 -8.99 0.63 -4.50
CA LYS A 48 -9.01 0.62 -3.03
C LYS A 48 -9.98 -0.42 -2.49
N PHE A 49 -11.15 -0.57 -3.10
CA PHE A 49 -12.16 -1.56 -2.71
C PHE A 49 -11.64 -2.99 -2.87
N ILE A 50 -11.07 -3.32 -4.03
CA ILE A 50 -10.48 -4.65 -4.28
C ILE A 50 -9.36 -4.95 -3.26
N LEU A 51 -8.48 -3.98 -2.99
CA LEU A 51 -7.43 -4.11 -1.99
C LEU A 51 -7.99 -4.24 -0.57
N GLY A 52 -9.10 -3.56 -0.29
CA GLY A 52 -9.84 -3.70 0.96
C GLY A 52 -10.34 -5.14 1.15
N ILE A 53 -10.99 -5.72 0.14
CA ILE A 53 -11.46 -7.11 0.20
C ILE A 53 -10.28 -8.07 0.37
N MET A 54 -9.21 -7.92 -0.42
CA MET A 54 -8.02 -8.78 -0.32
C MET A 54 -7.38 -8.73 1.07
N GLY A 55 -7.20 -7.54 1.62
CA GLY A 55 -6.59 -7.36 2.95
C GLY A 55 -7.50 -7.87 4.07
N PHE A 56 -8.81 -7.66 3.95
CA PHE A 56 -9.80 -8.16 4.91
C PHE A 56 -9.80 -9.68 4.95
N LEU A 57 -9.95 -10.34 3.81
CA LEU A 57 -9.94 -11.81 3.71
C LEU A 57 -8.61 -12.41 4.21
N PHE A 58 -7.48 -11.77 3.88
CA PHE A 58 -6.16 -12.21 4.32
C PHE A 58 -6.02 -12.12 5.85
N SER A 59 -6.42 -11.01 6.45
CA SER A 59 -6.32 -10.82 7.91
C SER A 59 -7.35 -11.68 8.65
N PHE A 60 -8.57 -11.81 8.10
CA PHE A 60 -9.59 -12.68 8.64
C PHE A 60 -9.13 -14.14 8.67
N HIS A 61 -8.54 -14.62 7.55
CA HIS A 61 -7.96 -15.96 7.48
C HIS A 61 -6.89 -16.18 8.55
N TYR A 62 -6.06 -15.18 8.82
CA TYR A 62 -5.04 -15.28 9.87
C TYR A 62 -5.63 -15.45 11.26
N PHE A 63 -6.65 -14.65 11.63
CA PHE A 63 -7.21 -14.68 12.97
C PHE A 63 -8.16 -15.85 13.22
N PHE A 64 -8.94 -16.27 12.23
CA PHE A 64 -10.05 -17.19 12.42
C PHE A 64 -9.83 -18.59 11.86
N LEU A 65 -9.00 -18.75 10.84
CA LEU A 65 -8.87 -20.02 10.12
C LEU A 65 -7.50 -20.71 10.30
N LYS A 66 -6.46 -19.98 10.66
CA LYS A 66 -5.11 -20.53 10.72
C LYS A 66 -4.75 -21.03 12.12
N LYS A 67 -4.84 -22.33 12.37
CA LYS A 67 -4.43 -22.98 13.63
C LYS A 67 -2.93 -22.89 13.92
N ASP A 68 -2.07 -22.81 12.87
CA ASP A 68 -0.60 -22.75 12.96
C ASP A 68 -0.05 -21.44 12.39
N ALA A 69 -0.61 -20.31 12.82
CA ALA A 69 -0.23 -18.99 12.32
C ALA A 69 1.24 -18.63 12.57
N ASP A 70 1.90 -19.30 13.51
CA ASP A 70 3.28 -18.98 13.90
C ASP A 70 4.34 -19.73 13.09
N LYS A 71 3.97 -20.73 12.30
CA LYS A 71 4.93 -21.44 11.44
C LYS A 71 5.25 -20.63 10.18
N PRO A 72 6.56 -20.40 9.89
CA PRO A 72 6.96 -19.68 8.69
C PRO A 72 6.57 -20.44 7.42
N ALA A 73 5.94 -19.74 6.47
CA ALA A 73 5.66 -20.30 5.16
C ALA A 73 6.94 -20.37 4.30
N LYS A 74 7.02 -21.38 3.45
CA LYS A 74 8.10 -21.45 2.44
C LYS A 74 7.98 -20.34 1.43
N LYS A 75 9.13 -19.81 1.00
CA LYS A 75 9.18 -18.83 -0.11
C LYS A 75 8.64 -19.48 -1.38
N ASN A 76 7.58 -18.91 -1.93
CA ASN A 76 6.99 -19.36 -3.19
C ASN A 76 7.22 -18.29 -4.24
N PHE A 77 7.91 -18.67 -5.32
CA PHE A 77 8.26 -17.76 -6.42
C PHE A 77 7.01 -17.15 -7.08
N MET A 78 6.04 -17.98 -7.45
CA MET A 78 4.82 -17.56 -8.14
C MET A 78 4.00 -16.58 -7.29
N LYS A 79 3.80 -16.92 -6.01
CA LYS A 79 3.09 -16.02 -5.08
C LYS A 79 3.84 -14.70 -4.91
N GLY A 80 5.17 -14.75 -4.81
CA GLY A 80 6.02 -13.55 -4.73
C GLY A 80 5.90 -12.67 -5.97
N ALA A 81 6.00 -13.26 -7.16
CA ALA A 81 5.87 -12.57 -8.44
C ALA A 81 4.50 -11.89 -8.59
N ILE A 82 3.41 -12.62 -8.36
CA ILE A 82 2.03 -12.10 -8.49
C ILE A 82 1.78 -10.98 -7.48
N CYS A 83 2.05 -11.21 -6.19
CA CYS A 83 1.84 -10.19 -5.15
C CYS A 83 2.68 -8.94 -5.40
N SER A 84 3.91 -9.09 -5.89
CA SER A 84 4.78 -7.94 -6.17
C SER A 84 4.32 -7.16 -7.40
N SER A 85 3.86 -7.83 -8.47
CA SER A 85 3.29 -7.16 -9.64
C SER A 85 2.05 -6.35 -9.26
N ILE A 86 1.14 -6.94 -8.49
CA ILE A 86 -0.04 -6.24 -7.97
C ILE A 86 0.39 -5.08 -7.05
N ALA A 87 1.42 -5.28 -6.19
CA ALA A 87 1.91 -4.23 -5.31
C ALA A 87 2.49 -3.04 -6.10
N GLY A 88 3.26 -3.29 -7.15
CA GLY A 88 3.80 -2.25 -8.04
C GLY A 88 2.69 -1.48 -8.75
N PHE A 89 1.74 -2.18 -9.36
CA PHE A 89 0.58 -1.61 -10.03
C PHE A 89 -0.25 -0.73 -9.09
N THR A 90 -0.69 -1.28 -7.97
CA THR A 90 -1.53 -0.56 -7.00
C THR A 90 -0.78 0.55 -6.25
N SER A 91 0.55 0.39 -6.10
CA SER A 91 1.42 1.44 -5.59
C SER A 91 1.52 2.62 -6.54
N PHE A 92 1.47 2.40 -7.85
CA PHE A 92 1.42 3.49 -8.84
C PHE A 92 0.06 4.16 -8.86
N CYS A 93 -1.01 3.40 -9.04
CA CYS A 93 -2.37 3.92 -9.27
C CYS A 93 -3.02 4.54 -8.01
N ALA A 94 -2.80 3.95 -6.84
CA ALA A 94 -3.55 4.31 -5.62
C ALA A 94 -2.66 4.47 -4.38
N HIS A 95 -1.34 4.50 -4.50
CA HIS A 95 -0.38 4.50 -3.38
C HIS A 95 -0.63 3.38 -2.34
N SER A 96 -1.27 2.30 -2.75
CA SER A 96 -1.79 1.24 -1.87
C SER A 96 -1.11 -0.12 -2.06
N GLY A 97 0.16 -0.14 -2.46
CA GLY A 97 0.96 -1.39 -2.64
C GLY A 97 1.25 -2.16 -1.34
N GLY A 98 0.89 -1.59 -0.19
CA GLY A 98 1.19 -2.18 1.12
C GLY A 98 0.48 -3.50 1.42
N THR A 99 -0.79 -3.64 1.02
CA THR A 99 -1.59 -4.85 1.24
C THR A 99 -1.04 -6.06 0.48
N PRO A 100 -0.83 -6.01 -0.85
CA PRO A 100 -0.26 -7.15 -1.59
C PRO A 100 1.14 -7.53 -1.11
N THR A 101 1.98 -6.53 -0.79
CA THR A 101 3.31 -6.76 -0.20
C THR A 101 3.21 -7.53 1.12
N SER A 102 2.26 -7.15 1.97
CA SER A 102 2.04 -7.81 3.26
C SER A 102 1.52 -9.24 3.10
N ILE A 103 0.64 -9.52 2.13
CA ILE A 103 0.13 -10.87 1.82
C ILE A 103 1.26 -11.84 1.47
N TYR A 104 2.35 -11.34 0.87
CA TYR A 104 3.52 -12.16 0.59
C TYR A 104 4.48 -12.24 1.78
N LEU A 105 4.85 -11.09 2.37
CA LEU A 105 5.92 -11.02 3.36
C LEU A 105 5.52 -11.50 4.75
N LEU A 106 4.28 -11.23 5.22
CA LEU A 106 3.87 -11.58 6.58
C LEU A 106 3.91 -13.09 6.85
N PRO A 107 3.44 -13.97 5.94
CA PRO A 107 3.51 -15.42 6.17
C PRO A 107 4.94 -15.98 6.23
N LEU A 108 5.93 -15.25 5.69
CA LEU A 108 7.33 -15.70 5.75
C LEU A 108 7.92 -15.62 7.16
N ARG A 109 7.25 -14.92 8.09
CA ARG A 109 7.68 -14.78 9.50
C ARG A 109 9.17 -14.43 9.63
N LEU A 110 9.65 -13.50 8.80
CA LEU A 110 10.99 -12.95 8.91
C LEU A 110 11.14 -12.25 10.27
N ARG A 111 12.34 -12.20 10.84
CA ARG A 111 12.59 -11.33 11.99
C ARG A 111 12.03 -9.94 11.74
N LYS A 112 11.41 -9.31 12.72
CA LYS A 112 10.69 -8.02 12.57
C LYS A 112 11.55 -6.93 11.92
N GLU A 113 12.86 -6.87 12.26
CA GLU A 113 13.79 -5.91 11.65
C GLU A 113 14.01 -6.20 10.16
N ILE A 114 14.19 -7.48 9.79
CA ILE A 114 14.37 -7.91 8.41
C ILE A 114 13.07 -7.69 7.60
N TYR A 115 11.91 -7.96 8.20
CA TYR A 115 10.61 -7.69 7.56
C TYR A 115 10.47 -6.20 7.22
N VAL A 116 10.69 -5.32 8.21
CA VAL A 116 10.57 -3.86 8.02
C VAL A 116 11.60 -3.36 7.02
N GLY A 117 12.88 -3.76 7.16
CA GLY A 117 13.94 -3.36 6.26
C GLY A 117 13.71 -3.84 4.82
N THR A 118 13.25 -5.08 4.61
CA THR A 118 12.90 -5.60 3.28
C THR A 118 11.77 -4.79 2.66
N ARG A 119 10.75 -4.44 3.44
CA ARG A 119 9.63 -3.62 2.99
C ARG A 119 10.05 -2.19 2.62
N ILE A 120 10.91 -1.58 3.43
CA ILE A 120 11.46 -0.23 3.17
C ILE A 120 12.27 -0.27 1.87
N MET A 121 13.21 -1.19 1.71
CA MET A 121 14.02 -1.32 0.50
C MET A 121 13.17 -1.56 -0.74
N PHE A 122 12.15 -2.41 -0.63
CA PHE A 122 11.20 -2.67 -1.71
C PHE A 122 10.51 -1.39 -2.17
N PHE A 123 9.90 -0.62 -1.25
CA PHE A 123 9.21 0.61 -1.62
C PHE A 123 10.15 1.72 -2.08
N THR A 124 11.37 1.80 -1.54
CA THR A 124 12.40 2.71 -2.03
C THR A 124 12.71 2.43 -3.50
N CYS A 125 12.95 1.17 -3.86
CA CYS A 125 13.18 0.78 -5.26
C CYS A 125 11.98 1.12 -6.16
N ILE A 126 10.76 0.81 -5.72
CA ILE A 126 9.55 1.08 -6.52
C ILE A 126 9.28 2.58 -6.66
N ASN A 127 9.52 3.37 -5.62
CA ASN A 127 9.39 4.82 -5.69
C ASN A 127 10.42 5.46 -6.62
N LEU A 128 11.62 4.89 -6.72
CA LEU A 128 12.61 5.30 -7.73
C LEU A 128 12.15 4.96 -9.15
N VAL A 129 11.58 3.76 -9.36
CA VAL A 129 11.02 3.37 -10.66
C VAL A 129 9.86 4.28 -11.08
N LYS A 130 9.03 4.72 -10.13
CA LYS A 130 7.88 5.60 -10.41
C LYS A 130 8.28 7.05 -10.69
N LEU A 131 9.42 7.50 -10.20
CA LEU A 131 9.82 8.91 -10.27
C LEU A 131 9.85 9.48 -11.70
N PRO A 132 10.46 8.82 -12.71
CA PRO A 132 10.45 9.31 -14.09
C PRO A 132 9.03 9.49 -14.65
N PHE A 133 8.14 8.55 -14.34
CA PHE A 133 6.74 8.63 -14.79
C PHE A 133 5.98 9.78 -14.14
N TYR A 134 6.19 10.04 -12.86
CA TYR A 134 5.56 11.18 -12.18
C TYR A 134 6.06 12.54 -12.68
N ILE A 135 7.34 12.62 -13.05
CA ILE A 135 7.89 13.82 -13.70
C ILE A 135 7.26 14.01 -15.08
N HIS A 136 7.23 12.95 -15.89
CA HIS A 136 6.66 12.99 -17.25
C HIS A 136 5.17 13.34 -17.25
N LEU A 137 4.41 12.85 -16.28
CA LEU A 137 2.98 13.13 -16.11
C LEU A 137 2.70 14.49 -15.42
N SER A 138 3.73 15.32 -15.20
CA SER A 138 3.62 16.62 -14.52
C SER A 138 2.92 16.57 -13.16
N MET A 139 2.99 15.41 -12.47
CA MET A 139 2.42 15.24 -11.14
C MET A 139 3.28 15.87 -10.04
N VAL A 140 4.53 16.25 -10.35
CA VAL A 140 5.45 16.94 -9.45
C VAL A 140 5.36 18.44 -9.70
N ASN A 141 4.82 19.19 -8.75
CA ASN A 141 4.77 20.66 -8.81
C ASN A 141 5.52 21.29 -7.62
N SER A 142 5.86 22.57 -7.75
CA SER A 142 6.64 23.32 -6.74
C SER A 142 5.92 23.37 -5.39
N SER A 143 4.60 23.49 -5.37
CA SER A 143 3.80 23.49 -4.15
C SER A 143 3.92 22.17 -3.38
N SER A 144 3.85 21.03 -4.08
CA SER A 144 4.04 19.70 -3.49
C SER A 144 5.45 19.53 -2.90
N LEU A 145 6.47 20.12 -3.54
CA LEU A 145 7.85 20.06 -3.04
C LEU A 145 8.00 20.85 -1.73
N ILE A 146 7.44 22.06 -1.64
CA ILE A 146 7.51 22.89 -0.43
C ILE A 146 6.83 22.18 0.74
N HIS A 147 5.62 21.66 0.55
CA HIS A 147 4.91 20.92 1.61
C HIS A 147 5.68 19.66 2.04
N SER A 148 6.30 18.95 1.08
CA SER A 148 7.13 17.77 1.37
C SER A 148 8.36 18.14 2.20
N LEU A 149 9.01 19.27 1.92
CA LEU A 149 10.17 19.76 2.69
C LEU A 149 9.76 20.15 4.13
N ALA A 150 8.62 20.82 4.28
CA ALA A 150 8.11 21.21 5.62
C ALA A 150 7.82 19.99 6.52
N LEU A 151 7.38 18.85 5.92
CA LEU A 151 7.09 17.61 6.64
C LEU A 151 8.33 16.72 6.86
N LEU A 152 9.48 17.06 6.27
CA LEU A 152 10.71 16.26 6.37
C LEU A 152 11.20 16.06 7.82
N PRO A 153 11.29 17.11 8.67
CA PRO A 153 11.74 16.94 10.06
C PRO A 153 10.85 15.97 10.85
N LEU A 154 9.52 16.07 10.65
CA LEU A 154 8.56 15.19 11.31
C LEU A 154 8.71 13.74 10.86
N SER A 155 8.96 13.51 9.56
CA SER A 155 9.18 12.16 9.03
C SER A 155 10.48 11.54 9.56
N VAL A 156 11.56 12.31 9.66
CA VAL A 156 12.83 11.87 10.25
C VAL A 156 12.64 11.47 11.71
N PHE A 157 11.97 12.31 12.49
CA PHE A 157 11.63 12.01 13.88
C PHE A 157 10.83 10.71 13.99
N GLY A 158 9.79 10.54 13.14
CA GLY A 158 8.99 9.32 13.06
C GLY A 158 9.81 8.06 12.77
N ILE A 159 10.80 8.15 11.87
CA ILE A 159 11.71 7.03 11.55
C ILE A 159 12.51 6.61 12.79
N PHE A 160 13.07 7.57 13.56
CA PHE A 160 13.84 7.26 14.76
C PHE A 160 12.97 6.65 15.86
N VAL A 161 11.80 7.22 16.11
CA VAL A 161 10.84 6.70 17.09
C VAL A 161 10.37 5.29 16.68
N GLY A 162 9.98 5.11 15.42
CA GLY A 162 9.55 3.82 14.87
C GLY A 162 10.63 2.75 14.99
N TYR A 163 11.90 3.09 14.72
CA TYR A 163 13.01 2.17 14.87
C TYR A 163 13.26 1.75 16.33
N LYS A 164 13.20 2.71 17.28
CA LYS A 164 13.31 2.40 18.72
C LYS A 164 12.17 1.49 19.17
N LEU A 165 10.94 1.81 18.76
CA LEU A 165 9.76 1.02 19.10
C LEU A 165 9.86 -0.40 18.54
N LEU A 166 10.33 -0.54 17.28
CA LEU A 166 10.56 -1.84 16.64
C LEU A 166 11.50 -2.74 17.47
N LYS A 167 12.53 -2.18 18.07
CA LYS A 167 13.47 -2.94 18.91
C LYS A 167 12.86 -3.46 20.23
N VAL A 168 11.96 -2.71 20.83
CA VAL A 168 11.35 -3.02 22.13
C VAL A 168 10.17 -3.98 21.99
N ILE A 169 9.37 -3.89 20.94
CA ILE A 169 8.18 -4.71 20.73
C ILE A 169 8.57 -6.18 20.57
N LYS A 170 7.86 -7.10 21.24
CA LYS A 170 8.00 -8.55 21.04
C LYS A 170 7.51 -8.95 19.63
N GLU A 171 8.13 -9.96 19.04
CA GLU A 171 7.88 -10.37 17.66
C GLU A 171 6.41 -10.77 17.41
N ASN A 172 5.80 -11.53 18.31
CA ASN A 172 4.39 -11.91 18.19
C ASN A 172 3.45 -10.70 18.26
N VAL A 173 3.74 -9.73 19.14
CA VAL A 173 2.96 -8.50 19.26
C VAL A 173 3.08 -7.68 17.97
N PHE A 174 4.28 -7.60 17.40
CA PHE A 174 4.53 -6.90 16.15
C PHE A 174 3.70 -7.49 14.99
N TYR A 175 3.73 -8.82 14.80
CA TYR A 175 2.97 -9.47 13.75
C TYR A 175 1.46 -9.33 13.95
N ASN A 176 0.96 -9.55 15.15
CA ASN A 176 -0.46 -9.38 15.45
C ASN A 176 -0.92 -7.93 15.21
N ALA A 177 -0.11 -6.95 15.61
CA ALA A 177 -0.40 -5.53 15.37
C ALA A 177 -0.51 -5.23 13.86
N ILE A 178 0.39 -5.76 13.02
CA ILE A 178 0.32 -5.54 11.57
C ILE A 178 -0.94 -6.19 10.98
N TYR A 179 -1.27 -7.42 11.34
CA TYR A 179 -2.49 -8.07 10.85
C TYR A 179 -3.75 -7.31 11.29
N THR A 180 -3.79 -6.83 12.53
CA THR A 180 -4.89 -5.99 13.04
C THR A 180 -4.99 -4.68 12.26
N LEU A 181 -3.87 -4.00 12.03
CA LEU A 181 -3.84 -2.75 11.25
C LEU A 181 -4.31 -2.97 9.79
N ILE A 182 -3.92 -4.09 9.17
CA ILE A 182 -4.41 -4.44 7.83
C ILE A 182 -5.92 -4.69 7.88
N LEU A 183 -6.43 -5.39 8.87
CA LEU A 183 -7.85 -5.68 9.03
C LEU A 183 -8.67 -4.38 9.15
N VAL A 184 -8.24 -3.48 10.05
CA VAL A 184 -8.92 -2.19 10.28
C VAL A 184 -8.84 -1.30 9.04
N ALA A 185 -7.66 -1.18 8.42
CA ALA A 185 -7.49 -0.38 7.20
C ALA A 185 -8.31 -0.94 6.04
N SER A 186 -8.37 -2.25 5.89
CA SER A 186 -9.15 -2.92 4.85
C SER A 186 -10.66 -2.75 5.06
N ALA A 187 -11.14 -2.87 6.29
CA ALA A 187 -12.53 -2.58 6.63
C ALA A 187 -12.90 -1.13 6.31
N LYS A 188 -12.00 -0.18 6.65
CA LYS A 188 -12.19 1.23 6.30
C LYS A 188 -12.29 1.43 4.78
N LEU A 189 -11.40 0.84 3.99
CA LEU A 189 -11.42 0.98 2.52
C LEU A 189 -12.74 0.46 1.92
N ILE A 190 -13.29 -0.62 2.46
CA ILE A 190 -14.59 -1.17 2.04
C ILE A 190 -15.71 -0.19 2.39
N ILE A 191 -15.73 0.34 3.61
CA ILE A 191 -16.74 1.30 4.08
C ILE A 191 -16.68 2.59 3.24
N ASP A 192 -15.50 3.13 3.02
CA ASP A 192 -15.29 4.36 2.23
C ASP A 192 -15.82 4.20 0.79
N PHE A 193 -15.65 3.01 0.18
CA PHE A 193 -16.20 2.72 -1.13
C PHE A 193 -17.74 2.75 -1.16
N PHE A 194 -18.40 2.12 -0.20
CA PHE A 194 -19.87 2.14 -0.12
C PHE A 194 -20.41 3.54 0.16
N TYR A 195 -19.68 4.32 0.98
CA TYR A 195 -20.05 5.71 1.25
C TYR A 195 -19.96 6.57 -0.02
N ALA A 196 -18.87 6.43 -0.79
CA ALA A 196 -18.69 7.11 -2.06
C ALA A 196 -19.76 6.71 -3.08
N LEU A 197 -20.09 5.42 -3.16
CA LEU A 197 -21.15 4.91 -4.03
C LEU A 197 -22.52 5.48 -3.67
N TRP A 198 -22.87 5.47 -2.39
CA TRP A 198 -24.12 6.04 -1.90
C TRP A 198 -24.26 7.53 -2.22
N PHE A 199 -23.17 8.30 -2.04
CA PHE A 199 -23.14 9.72 -2.35
C PHE A 199 -23.35 9.99 -3.85
N ARG A 200 -22.72 9.20 -4.72
CA ARG A 200 -22.91 9.28 -6.18
C ARG A 200 -24.35 8.98 -6.59
N VAL A 201 -24.93 7.93 -6.03
CA VAL A 201 -26.34 7.57 -6.31
C VAL A 201 -27.29 8.67 -5.87
N LYS A 202 -27.06 9.26 -4.69
CA LYS A 202 -27.86 10.40 -4.19
C LYS A 202 -27.75 11.62 -5.10
N GLN A 203 -26.57 11.95 -5.59
CA GLN A 203 -26.39 13.06 -6.55
C GLN A 203 -27.13 12.82 -7.86
N ILE A 204 -27.06 11.62 -8.42
CA ILE A 204 -27.77 11.27 -9.66
C ILE A 204 -29.30 11.38 -9.44
N ALA A 205 -29.81 10.92 -8.32
CA ALA A 205 -31.22 11.02 -7.99
C ALA A 205 -31.68 12.47 -7.84
N LEU A 206 -30.89 13.34 -7.22
CA LEU A 206 -31.20 14.77 -7.08
C LEU A 206 -31.19 15.49 -8.44
N VAL A 207 -30.23 15.18 -9.31
CA VAL A 207 -30.17 15.74 -10.67
C VAL A 207 -31.38 15.26 -11.50
N GLY A 208 -31.72 13.96 -11.39
CA GLY A 208 -32.91 13.42 -12.06
C GLY A 208 -34.22 14.11 -11.62
N LEU A 209 -34.38 14.34 -10.33
CA LEU A 209 -35.55 15.05 -9.78
C LEU A 209 -35.60 16.52 -10.24
N SER A 210 -34.46 17.20 -10.34
CA SER A 210 -34.41 18.58 -10.83
C SER A 210 -34.79 18.70 -12.32
N ILE A 211 -34.37 17.75 -13.15
CA ILE A 211 -34.73 17.70 -14.58
C ILE A 211 -36.25 17.44 -14.74
N VAL A 212 -36.81 16.50 -13.96
CA VAL A 212 -38.25 16.23 -14.00
C VAL A 212 -39.05 17.45 -13.56
N SER A 213 -38.62 18.17 -12.51
CA SER A 213 -39.29 19.38 -12.04
C SER A 213 -39.27 20.53 -13.03
N LEU A 214 -38.23 20.64 -13.86
CA LEU A 214 -38.13 21.63 -14.93
C LEU A 214 -39.06 21.30 -16.09
N ASN A 215 -39.23 20.04 -16.46
CA ASN A 215 -40.16 19.62 -17.52
C ASN A 215 -41.66 19.76 -17.16
N TYR A 216 -41.99 19.80 -15.86
CA TYR A 216 -43.40 20.05 -15.43
C TYR A 216 -43.76 21.54 -15.33
N ARG A 217 -42.80 22.47 -15.55
CA ARG A 217 -43.00 23.92 -15.53
C ARG A 217 -43.10 24.55 -16.91
N THR A 218 -42.87 23.82 -17.97
CA THR A 218 -43.11 24.20 -19.38
C THR A 218 -44.40 23.60 -19.89
#